data_50c53fb1984f5af8be4f3d284eaa8eaa
#
_entry.id   50c53fb1984f5af8be4f3d284eaa8eaa
#
_cell.length_a   1.000
_cell.length_b   1.000
_cell.length_c   1.000
_cell.angle_alpha   90.00
_cell.angle_beta   90.00
_cell.angle_gamma   90.00
#
_symmetry.space_group_name_H-M   'P 1'
#
loop_
_entity.id
_entity.type
_entity.pdbx_description
1 polymer ?
#
loop_
_entity_poly.entity_id
_entity_poly.type
_entity_poly.pdbx_seq_one_letter_code
_entity_poly.pdbx_strand_id
1 'polypeptide(L)'
;MKWWQASLALAALSLLAGCGGHKTKPSRGGHATHQQDGARAGTSSSSSSDRFHDDLSRPQSSRYRDRSDSIPDGPIPDIGKLIEPVPKVEPRSLYGNKSPYTVLGRSYKVLPTARGYDERGIASFYGNKFHGYKTSSLETYDMYAFSAASPTLPLPSYARVTNLENGKSVIVRVNDRGPFHANRLIDLSYAAAVRIGIWPKGTGLVEVRGIDPRQPGQELPPPPVVTRRHPGLYLQVGAFANTDNANRLAQRLREANVGAVQVSDVDVNGQRVRRVRVGPLVDVDRADAVSARIEGMGLPRPQVAVD
;
A
#
# COMPACT_ATOMS: atom_id res chain seq x y z
N MET A 1 37.24 10.83 40.65
CA MET A 1 37.76 12.10 40.16
C MET A 1 36.81 12.51 39.05
N LYS A 2 35.77 13.36 39.30
CA LYS A 2 35.72 14.81 39.15
C LYS A 2 35.87 15.20 37.68
N TRP A 3 34.98 15.91 36.90
CA TRP A 3 34.03 17.00 37.20
C TRP A 3 33.16 17.15 35.97
N TRP A 4 31.83 17.35 35.99
CA TRP A 4 31.04 18.60 36.06
C TRP A 4 31.35 19.55 34.86
N GLN A 5 30.43 20.14 34.12
CA GLN A 5 29.28 20.99 34.47
C GLN A 5 28.29 21.17 33.31
N ALA A 6 27.08 21.46 33.71
CA ALA A 6 25.95 21.96 32.98
C ALA A 6 26.15 23.42 32.49
N SER A 7 25.43 23.80 31.46
CA SER A 7 25.09 25.21 31.21
C SER A 7 23.69 25.31 30.61
N LEU A 8 22.80 25.89 31.43
CA LEU A 8 21.54 26.52 31.05
C LEU A 8 21.81 27.93 30.47
N ALA A 9 21.02 28.35 29.47
CA ALA A 9 20.69 29.76 29.18
C ALA A 9 19.39 29.72 28.37
N LEU A 10 18.31 30.03 28.92
CA LEU A 10 17.50 31.25 29.16
C LEU A 10 17.24 32.13 27.92
N ALA A 11 15.99 32.06 27.51
CA ALA A 11 15.00 33.07 27.11
C ALA A 11 15.42 34.34 26.37
N ALA A 12 14.67 34.62 25.30
CA ALA A 12 14.15 35.99 25.07
C ALA A 12 12.88 35.94 24.20
N LEU A 13 11.80 36.31 24.84
CA LEU A 13 10.51 36.73 24.26
C LEU A 13 10.69 38.06 23.53
N SER A 14 10.17 38.22 22.32
CA SER A 14 9.91 39.51 21.74
C SER A 14 8.55 39.52 21.05
N LEU A 15 7.60 40.10 21.74
CA LEU A 15 6.32 40.58 21.23
C LEU A 15 6.56 41.83 20.40
N LEU A 16 6.04 41.89 19.19
CA LEU A 16 5.72 43.16 18.53
C LEU A 16 4.34 43.04 17.87
N ALA A 17 3.42 43.74 18.47
CA ALA A 17 2.11 44.07 17.92
C ALA A 17 2.27 45.19 16.89
N GLY A 18 1.54 45.14 15.82
CA GLY A 18 1.43 46.19 14.83
C GLY A 18 0.07 46.16 14.15
N CYS A 19 -0.76 47.12 14.53
CA CYS A 19 -2.11 47.39 14.08
C CYS A 19 -2.21 47.91 12.64
N GLY A 20 -3.35 47.65 11.99
CA GLY A 20 -4.12 48.70 11.38
C GLY A 20 -4.21 48.72 9.86
N GLY A 21 -5.45 48.65 9.36
CA GLY A 21 -5.77 49.04 8.00
C GLY A 21 -7.07 48.50 7.41
N HIS A 22 -8.18 48.89 8.00
CA HIS A 22 -9.49 48.83 7.34
C HIS A 22 -9.54 49.79 6.14
N LYS A 23 -10.01 49.31 4.99
CA LYS A 23 -10.66 50.20 4.00
C LYS A 23 -11.92 49.52 3.44
N THR A 24 -13.00 50.24 3.72
CA THR A 24 -14.38 50.01 3.30
C THR A 24 -14.64 50.42 1.86
N LYS A 25 -15.69 49.77 1.31
CA LYS A 25 -16.46 49.99 0.08
C LYS A 25 -16.64 51.42 -0.43
N PRO A 26 -17.13 51.58 -1.68
CA PRO A 26 -18.53 51.91 -1.81
C PRO A 26 -19.30 51.11 -2.90
N SER A 27 -20.60 51.00 -2.62
CA SER A 27 -21.71 50.53 -3.44
C SER A 27 -22.28 51.62 -4.33
N ARG A 28 -22.78 51.24 -5.50
CA ARG A 28 -23.91 51.90 -6.24
C ARG A 28 -24.33 50.90 -7.29
N GLY A 29 -25.53 50.46 -7.46
CA GLY A 29 -26.86 51.04 -7.38
C GLY A 29 -27.36 51.38 -8.77
N GLY A 30 -28.34 50.65 -9.34
CA GLY A 30 -29.00 50.97 -10.59
C GLY A 30 -29.99 49.86 -11.02
N HIS A 31 -31.26 50.13 -10.80
CA HIS A 31 -32.50 49.49 -11.25
C HIS A 31 -32.56 49.38 -12.80
N ALA A 32 -33.27 48.46 -13.43
CA ALA A 32 -34.66 48.09 -13.56
C ALA A 32 -34.86 47.35 -14.89
N THR A 33 -35.70 46.49 -14.91
CA THR A 33 -37.05 46.16 -15.38
C THR A 33 -37.15 45.25 -16.59
N HIS A 34 -38.01 44.22 -16.36
CA HIS A 34 -39.03 43.58 -17.20
C HIS A 34 -38.74 43.12 -18.64
N GLN A 35 -38.89 41.82 -18.93
CA GLN A 35 -40.18 41.32 -19.44
C GLN A 35 -40.11 39.79 -19.67
N GLN A 36 -41.25 39.16 -19.42
CA GLN A 36 -41.62 37.75 -19.64
C GLN A 36 -41.64 37.44 -21.14
N ASP A 37 -41.34 36.22 -21.52
CA ASP A 37 -42.24 35.22 -22.09
C ASP A 37 -41.46 34.10 -22.79
N GLY A 38 -41.99 32.87 -22.66
CA GLY A 38 -41.66 31.81 -23.59
C GLY A 38 -41.29 30.48 -22.97
N ALA A 39 -42.27 29.74 -22.49
CA ALA A 39 -42.12 28.31 -22.15
C ALA A 39 -41.62 27.49 -23.33
N ARG A 40 -40.55 26.75 -23.12
CA ARG A 40 -40.31 25.47 -23.82
C ARG A 40 -39.69 24.50 -22.85
N ALA A 41 -40.44 23.49 -22.47
CA ALA A 41 -39.97 22.29 -21.81
C ALA A 41 -38.91 21.60 -22.67
N GLY A 42 -37.69 21.73 -22.27
CA GLY A 42 -36.57 20.92 -22.72
C GLY A 42 -36.15 20.10 -21.52
N THR A 43 -36.50 18.82 -21.49
CA THR A 43 -35.91 17.82 -20.60
C THR A 43 -34.45 17.71 -20.92
N SER A 44 -33.63 18.59 -20.34
CA SER A 44 -32.20 18.37 -20.25
C SER A 44 -31.98 17.39 -19.08
N SER A 45 -31.78 16.11 -19.42
CA SER A 45 -31.11 15.19 -18.57
C SER A 45 -29.72 15.79 -18.25
N SER A 46 -29.66 16.54 -17.18
CA SER A 46 -28.40 16.93 -16.58
C SER A 46 -27.72 15.65 -16.07
N SER A 47 -26.94 15.00 -16.93
CA SER A 47 -25.85 14.19 -16.45
C SER A 47 -24.91 15.13 -15.72
N SER A 48 -25.19 15.41 -14.47
CA SER A 48 -24.23 15.98 -13.55
C SER A 48 -23.15 14.93 -13.30
N SER A 49 -22.24 14.78 -14.25
CA SER A 49 -20.92 14.33 -13.90
C SER A 49 -20.36 15.43 -13.00
N ASP A 50 -20.66 15.36 -11.72
CA ASP A 50 -19.92 16.05 -10.68
C ASP A 50 -18.47 15.63 -10.91
N ARG A 51 -17.71 16.50 -11.61
CA ARG A 51 -16.28 16.27 -11.84
C ARG A 51 -15.64 16.37 -10.49
N PHE A 52 -15.51 15.22 -9.84
CA PHE A 52 -14.79 15.09 -8.61
C PHE A 52 -13.39 15.72 -8.80
N HIS A 53 -13.12 16.78 -8.04
CA HIS A 53 -11.83 17.46 -8.08
C HIS A 53 -11.03 17.06 -6.82
N ASP A 54 -9.94 16.31 -7.04
CA ASP A 54 -9.00 15.96 -5.97
C ASP A 54 -8.17 17.18 -5.58
N ASP A 55 -8.40 17.71 -4.39
CA ASP A 55 -7.66 18.85 -3.85
C ASP A 55 -6.35 18.41 -3.19
N LEU A 56 -5.27 18.45 -3.96
CA LEU A 56 -3.93 18.07 -3.52
C LEU A 56 -3.33 19.00 -2.46
N SER A 57 -3.93 20.19 -2.21
CA SER A 57 -3.47 21.09 -1.15
C SER A 57 -3.87 20.60 0.25
N ARG A 58 -4.86 19.72 0.33
CA ARG A 58 -5.32 19.14 1.58
C ARG A 58 -4.46 17.96 2.03
N PRO A 59 -4.25 17.79 3.35
CA PRO A 59 -3.62 16.58 3.88
C PRO A 59 -4.35 15.30 3.43
N GLN A 60 -3.61 14.25 3.13
CA GLN A 60 -4.17 12.98 2.64
C GLN A 60 -5.27 12.43 3.57
N SER A 61 -5.14 12.58 4.89
CA SER A 61 -6.12 12.13 5.88
C SER A 61 -7.50 12.82 5.78
N SER A 62 -7.57 14.01 5.18
CA SER A 62 -8.80 14.81 5.01
C SER A 62 -9.21 15.00 3.56
N ARG A 63 -8.45 14.42 2.61
CA ARG A 63 -8.68 14.57 1.18
C ARG A 63 -9.78 13.66 0.66
N TYR A 64 -9.87 12.45 1.22
CA TYR A 64 -10.84 11.46 0.78
C TYR A 64 -12.25 11.76 1.29
N ARG A 65 -13.24 11.60 0.39
CA ARG A 65 -14.65 11.77 0.71
C ARG A 65 -15.15 10.77 1.75
N ASP A 66 -14.73 9.51 1.58
CA ASP A 66 -15.19 8.40 2.42
C ASP A 66 -14.17 8.09 3.53
N ARG A 67 -14.66 7.80 4.73
CA ARG A 67 -13.81 7.44 5.87
C ARG A 67 -13.24 6.03 5.77
N SER A 68 -14.07 5.08 5.34
CA SER A 68 -13.72 3.67 5.12
C SER A 68 -13.69 3.36 3.64
N ASP A 69 -12.89 2.38 3.25
CA ASP A 69 -12.91 1.86 1.89
C ASP A 69 -14.11 0.95 1.69
N SER A 70 -14.61 0.91 0.47
CA SER A 70 -15.80 0.14 0.09
C SER A 70 -15.63 -0.45 -1.31
N ILE A 71 -16.57 -1.31 -1.66
CA ILE A 71 -16.74 -1.83 -3.02
C ILE A 71 -17.58 -0.86 -3.85
N PRO A 72 -17.62 -1.03 -5.18
CA PRO A 72 -18.49 -0.24 -6.05
C PRO A 72 -19.97 -0.33 -5.66
N ASP A 73 -20.67 0.82 -5.66
CA ASP A 73 -22.11 0.92 -5.38
C ASP A 73 -22.97 0.85 -6.64
N GLY A 74 -22.37 0.66 -7.82
CA GLY A 74 -23.05 0.70 -9.13
C GLY A 74 -22.76 -0.53 -10.00
N PRO A 75 -23.14 -0.46 -11.28
CA PRO A 75 -22.84 -1.52 -12.24
C PRO A 75 -21.36 -1.78 -12.34
N ILE A 76 -20.94 -3.00 -12.06
CA ILE A 76 -19.54 -3.43 -12.14
C ILE A 76 -19.29 -3.89 -13.58
N PRO A 77 -18.24 -3.37 -14.27
CA PRO A 77 -17.86 -3.88 -15.58
C PRO A 77 -17.52 -5.36 -15.49
N ASP A 78 -17.69 -6.08 -16.60
CA ASP A 78 -17.24 -7.47 -16.69
C ASP A 78 -15.71 -7.55 -16.60
N ILE A 79 -15.22 -7.81 -15.40
CA ILE A 79 -13.78 -7.87 -15.11
C ILE A 79 -13.09 -8.93 -15.98
N GLY A 80 -13.82 -9.97 -16.41
CA GLY A 80 -13.31 -11.01 -17.32
C GLY A 80 -12.89 -10.45 -18.68
N LYS A 81 -13.55 -9.39 -19.15
CA LYS A 81 -13.29 -8.76 -20.45
C LYS A 81 -12.26 -7.62 -20.40
N LEU A 82 -11.87 -7.18 -19.21
CA LEU A 82 -10.85 -6.14 -19.10
C LEU A 82 -9.50 -6.64 -19.60
N ILE A 83 -8.80 -5.77 -20.32
CA ILE A 83 -7.49 -6.09 -20.92
C ILE A 83 -6.39 -5.73 -19.94
N GLU A 84 -5.45 -6.65 -19.72
CA GLU A 84 -4.28 -6.40 -18.89
C GLU A 84 -3.34 -5.37 -19.56
N PRO A 85 -2.63 -4.55 -18.76
CA PRO A 85 -1.67 -3.62 -19.31
C PRO A 85 -0.52 -4.40 -19.98
N VAL A 86 -0.18 -3.98 -21.19
CA VAL A 86 1.01 -4.50 -21.87
C VAL A 86 2.24 -3.79 -21.28
N PRO A 87 3.18 -4.52 -20.68
CA PRO A 87 4.39 -3.93 -20.13
C PRO A 87 5.20 -3.20 -21.20
N LYS A 88 5.51 -1.94 -20.96
CA LYS A 88 6.29 -1.09 -21.86
C LYS A 88 7.32 -0.28 -21.09
N VAL A 89 8.37 0.16 -21.77
CA VAL A 89 9.36 1.05 -21.17
C VAL A 89 8.72 2.42 -20.97
N GLU A 90 8.65 2.85 -19.71
CA GLU A 90 8.15 4.16 -19.34
C GLU A 90 9.21 4.95 -18.56
N PRO A 91 9.27 6.28 -18.70
CA PRO A 91 10.10 7.09 -17.84
C PRO A 91 9.61 6.99 -16.39
N ARG A 92 10.53 7.09 -15.43
CA ARG A 92 10.13 7.17 -14.02
C ARG A 92 9.27 8.41 -13.79
N SER A 93 8.20 8.25 -13.04
CA SER A 93 7.40 9.37 -12.58
C SER A 93 8.26 10.34 -11.76
N LEU A 94 8.05 11.63 -11.94
CA LEU A 94 8.67 12.68 -11.13
C LEU A 94 8.22 12.61 -9.67
N TYR A 95 7.05 12.03 -9.43
CA TYR A 95 6.42 11.93 -8.12
C TYR A 95 6.40 10.48 -7.63
N GLY A 96 6.35 10.33 -6.31
CA GLY A 96 6.26 9.02 -5.67
C GLY A 96 7.56 8.21 -5.66
N ASN A 97 8.66 8.67 -6.29
CA ASN A 97 9.94 7.95 -6.37
C ASN A 97 11.06 8.50 -5.47
N LYS A 98 10.73 9.43 -4.55
CA LYS A 98 11.70 9.86 -3.54
C LYS A 98 12.15 8.67 -2.69
N SER A 99 13.44 8.53 -2.46
CA SER A 99 14.01 7.42 -1.70
C SER A 99 15.20 7.90 -0.83
N PRO A 100 15.23 7.59 0.48
CA PRO A 100 14.14 6.98 1.22
C PRO A 100 12.96 7.94 1.45
N TYR A 101 11.80 7.40 1.80
CA TYR A 101 10.65 8.18 2.24
C TYR A 101 10.04 7.56 3.51
N THR A 102 9.35 8.37 4.33
CA THR A 102 8.81 7.92 5.61
C THR A 102 7.29 8.11 5.65
N VAL A 103 6.58 7.07 6.05
CA VAL A 103 5.12 7.08 6.29
C VAL A 103 4.83 6.37 7.59
N LEU A 104 3.99 6.95 8.44
CA LEU A 104 3.62 6.40 9.76
C LEU A 104 4.84 5.95 10.60
N GLY A 105 5.93 6.75 10.57
CA GLY A 105 7.15 6.48 11.31
C GLY A 105 8.06 5.39 10.70
N ARG A 106 7.67 4.77 9.58
CA ARG A 106 8.47 3.75 8.90
C ARG A 106 9.14 4.32 7.65
N SER A 107 10.41 3.96 7.47
CA SER A 107 11.19 4.36 6.31
C SER A 107 11.18 3.26 5.25
N TYR A 108 10.98 3.66 4.01
CA TYR A 108 10.93 2.79 2.83
C TYR A 108 11.97 3.23 1.82
N LYS A 109 12.64 2.26 1.19
CA LYS A 109 13.57 2.51 0.08
C LYS A 109 12.92 2.09 -1.22
N VAL A 110 12.86 2.99 -2.19
CA VAL A 110 12.41 2.66 -3.54
C VAL A 110 13.54 1.96 -4.27
N LEU A 111 13.23 0.82 -4.88
CA LEU A 111 14.17 0.04 -5.67
C LEU A 111 14.58 0.78 -6.94
N PRO A 112 15.80 0.56 -7.42
CA PRO A 112 16.25 1.18 -8.68
C PRO A 112 15.54 0.61 -9.91
N THR A 113 15.04 -0.62 -9.84
CA THR A 113 14.37 -1.33 -10.93
C THR A 113 13.40 -2.37 -10.35
N ALA A 114 12.41 -2.76 -11.15
CA ALA A 114 11.57 -3.92 -10.85
C ALA A 114 12.21 -5.25 -11.27
N ARG A 115 13.33 -5.20 -12.02
CA ARG A 115 14.03 -6.40 -12.48
C ARG A 115 14.47 -7.26 -11.30
N GLY A 116 14.19 -8.56 -11.37
CA GLY A 116 14.57 -9.52 -10.34
C GLY A 116 13.77 -9.42 -9.04
N TYR A 117 12.75 -8.55 -9.00
CA TYR A 117 11.83 -8.52 -7.87
C TYR A 117 10.98 -9.80 -7.89
N ASP A 118 11.10 -10.62 -6.87
CA ASP A 118 10.36 -11.86 -6.69
C ASP A 118 10.12 -12.05 -5.18
N GLU A 119 8.93 -11.65 -4.73
CA GLU A 119 8.57 -11.66 -3.32
C GLU A 119 7.22 -12.34 -3.11
N ARG A 120 7.10 -13.07 -1.99
CA ARG A 120 5.86 -13.66 -1.54
C ARG A 120 5.37 -12.97 -0.28
N GLY A 121 4.06 -12.74 -0.20
CA GLY A 121 3.49 -12.05 0.93
C GLY A 121 1.98 -11.93 0.82
N ILE A 122 1.43 -11.03 1.63
CA ILE A 122 0.00 -10.76 1.68
C ILE A 122 -0.33 -9.62 0.74
N ALA A 123 -1.29 -9.85 -0.16
CA ALA A 123 -1.95 -8.79 -0.91
C ALA A 123 -3.27 -8.41 -0.25
N SER A 124 -3.63 -7.14 -0.36
CA SER A 124 -4.99 -6.65 -0.18
C SER A 124 -5.44 -5.87 -1.40
N PHE A 125 -6.56 -5.17 -1.32
CA PHE A 125 -7.00 -4.28 -2.39
C PHE A 125 -7.50 -2.96 -1.83
N TYR A 126 -7.56 -1.94 -2.68
CA TYR A 126 -8.14 -0.64 -2.42
C TYR A 126 -9.23 -0.35 -3.46
N GLY A 127 -10.31 0.29 -3.03
CA GLY A 127 -11.56 0.35 -3.79
C GLY A 127 -12.08 1.75 -3.97
N ASN A 128 -13.38 1.92 -3.70
CA ASN A 128 -14.17 3.10 -4.02
C ASN A 128 -13.71 4.38 -3.33
N LYS A 129 -13.19 4.27 -2.10
CA LYS A 129 -12.66 5.42 -1.35
C LYS A 129 -11.61 6.21 -2.14
N PHE A 130 -10.79 5.52 -2.93
CA PHE A 130 -9.66 6.09 -3.65
C PHE A 130 -9.96 6.36 -5.12
N HIS A 131 -11.09 5.85 -5.63
CA HIS A 131 -11.46 6.01 -7.04
C HIS A 131 -11.64 7.48 -7.42
N GLY A 132 -10.98 7.89 -8.52
CA GLY A 132 -10.96 9.26 -8.99
C GLY A 132 -9.88 10.16 -8.35
N TYR A 133 -9.28 9.75 -7.24
CA TYR A 133 -8.20 10.49 -6.57
C TYR A 133 -6.84 10.25 -7.22
N LYS A 134 -5.89 11.15 -6.95
CA LYS A 134 -4.54 11.04 -7.46
C LYS A 134 -3.72 10.04 -6.66
N THR A 135 -3.07 9.13 -7.38
CA THR A 135 -2.06 8.22 -6.86
C THR A 135 -0.77 8.97 -6.52
N SER A 136 0.19 8.29 -5.93
CA SER A 136 1.51 8.86 -5.62
C SER A 136 2.31 9.28 -6.86
N SER A 137 1.99 8.73 -8.04
CA SER A 137 2.55 9.18 -9.33
C SER A 137 1.77 10.34 -9.97
N LEU A 138 0.72 10.85 -9.31
CA LEU A 138 -0.24 11.86 -9.75
C LEU A 138 -1.14 11.42 -10.92
N GLU A 139 -1.21 10.14 -11.20
CA GLU A 139 -2.23 9.59 -12.09
C GLU A 139 -3.57 9.50 -11.37
N THR A 140 -4.67 9.53 -12.09
CA THR A 140 -5.99 9.30 -11.49
C THR A 140 -6.17 7.81 -11.24
N TYR A 141 -6.46 7.43 -10.00
CA TYR A 141 -6.75 6.05 -9.66
C TYR A 141 -8.09 5.60 -10.25
N ASP A 142 -8.03 4.54 -11.03
CA ASP A 142 -9.21 3.83 -11.54
C ASP A 142 -9.24 2.42 -10.94
N MET A 143 -10.25 2.15 -10.09
CA MET A 143 -10.38 0.85 -9.45
C MET A 143 -10.71 -0.29 -10.43
N TYR A 144 -11.13 0.03 -11.65
CA TYR A 144 -11.41 -0.94 -12.70
C TYR A 144 -10.22 -1.18 -13.66
N ALA A 145 -9.14 -0.40 -13.54
CA ALA A 145 -7.90 -0.69 -14.23
C ALA A 145 -7.06 -1.71 -13.43
N PHE A 146 -6.27 -2.54 -14.11
CA PHE A 146 -5.34 -3.44 -13.44
C PHE A 146 -4.09 -2.69 -12.99
N SER A 147 -4.17 -2.09 -11.80
CA SER A 147 -3.10 -1.34 -11.15
C SER A 147 -2.82 -1.83 -9.75
N ALA A 148 -1.72 -1.35 -9.15
CA ALA A 148 -1.35 -1.70 -7.80
C ALA A 148 -0.53 -0.59 -7.13
N ALA A 149 -0.52 -0.64 -5.78
CA ALA A 149 0.36 0.14 -4.92
C ALA A 149 1.44 -0.75 -4.31
N SER A 150 2.70 -0.31 -4.38
CA SER A 150 3.84 -0.97 -3.76
C SER A 150 4.68 0.02 -2.97
N PRO A 151 5.16 -0.35 -1.76
CA PRO A 151 6.02 0.53 -0.98
C PRO A 151 7.43 0.68 -1.58
N THR A 152 7.89 -0.27 -2.38
CA THR A 152 9.30 -0.35 -2.79
C THR A 152 9.54 -0.36 -4.29
N LEU A 153 8.61 -0.87 -5.10
CA LEU A 153 8.79 -0.90 -6.56
C LEU A 153 8.85 0.53 -7.13
N PRO A 154 9.64 0.79 -8.19
CA PRO A 154 9.66 2.11 -8.84
C PRO A 154 8.33 2.40 -9.53
N LEU A 155 7.95 3.69 -9.60
CA LEU A 155 6.74 4.14 -10.27
C LEU A 155 7.06 4.85 -11.59
N PRO A 156 6.41 4.53 -12.72
CA PRO A 156 5.64 3.32 -12.89
C PRO A 156 6.54 2.09 -13.09
N SER A 157 6.00 0.92 -12.79
CA SER A 157 6.59 -0.37 -13.14
C SER A 157 5.48 -1.39 -13.39
N TYR A 158 5.85 -2.58 -13.82
CA TYR A 158 4.91 -3.67 -14.06
C TYR A 158 5.29 -4.88 -13.23
N ALA A 159 4.29 -5.60 -12.77
CA ALA A 159 4.47 -6.84 -12.04
C ALA A 159 3.38 -7.85 -12.40
N ARG A 160 3.73 -9.14 -12.43
CA ARG A 160 2.76 -10.22 -12.40
C ARG A 160 2.48 -10.57 -10.95
N VAL A 161 1.22 -10.55 -10.56
CA VAL A 161 0.75 -10.97 -9.25
C VAL A 161 0.01 -12.28 -9.41
N THR A 162 0.45 -13.31 -8.69
CA THR A 162 -0.14 -14.64 -8.71
C THR A 162 -0.68 -14.99 -7.34
N ASN A 163 -1.96 -15.32 -7.27
CA ASN A 163 -2.58 -15.85 -6.05
C ASN A 163 -2.11 -17.28 -5.82
N LEU A 164 -1.42 -17.51 -4.71
CA LEU A 164 -0.82 -18.81 -4.37
C LEU A 164 -1.83 -19.88 -3.93
N GLU A 165 -3.07 -19.48 -3.63
CA GLU A 165 -4.14 -20.41 -3.24
C GLU A 165 -4.80 -21.08 -4.47
N ASN A 166 -4.89 -20.36 -5.61
CA ASN A 166 -5.63 -20.80 -6.79
C ASN A 166 -4.85 -20.75 -8.11
N GLY A 167 -3.62 -20.19 -8.11
CA GLY A 167 -2.76 -20.07 -9.28
C GLY A 167 -3.17 -19.00 -10.29
N LYS A 168 -4.27 -18.28 -10.07
CA LYS A 168 -4.68 -17.20 -10.97
C LYS A 168 -3.70 -16.04 -10.88
N SER A 169 -3.38 -15.46 -12.02
CA SER A 169 -2.46 -14.33 -12.09
C SER A 169 -3.04 -13.17 -12.90
N VAL A 170 -2.47 -11.99 -12.70
CA VAL A 170 -2.78 -10.77 -13.42
C VAL A 170 -1.52 -9.91 -13.55
N ILE A 171 -1.33 -9.26 -14.69
CA ILE A 171 -0.33 -8.21 -14.84
C ILE A 171 -0.95 -6.90 -14.37
N VAL A 172 -0.23 -6.21 -13.48
CA VAL A 172 -0.63 -4.91 -12.96
C VAL A 172 0.43 -3.85 -13.27
N ARG A 173 -0.03 -2.62 -13.47
CA ARG A 173 0.84 -1.45 -13.53
C ARG A 173 0.91 -0.83 -12.14
N VAL A 174 2.10 -0.82 -11.56
CA VAL A 174 2.36 -0.26 -10.23
C VAL A 174 2.55 1.25 -10.38
N ASN A 175 1.61 2.04 -9.91
CA ASN A 175 1.59 3.49 -10.05
C ASN A 175 1.28 4.23 -8.74
N ASP A 176 1.24 3.50 -7.60
CA ASP A 176 0.96 4.10 -6.31
C ASP A 176 1.87 3.58 -5.19
N ARG A 177 1.89 4.30 -4.05
CA ARG A 177 2.62 3.95 -2.84
C ARG A 177 1.67 3.39 -1.78
N GLY A 178 2.09 2.33 -1.17
CA GLY A 178 1.40 1.49 -0.19
C GLY A 178 1.68 0.02 -0.49
N PRO A 179 1.18 -0.87 0.36
CA PRO A 179 0.51 -0.66 1.62
C PRO A 179 1.44 -0.08 2.71
N PHE A 180 0.86 0.74 3.57
CA PHE A 180 1.53 1.18 4.79
C PHE A 180 1.03 0.44 6.02
N HIS A 181 0.08 -0.47 5.81
CA HIS A 181 -0.36 -1.43 6.81
C HIS A 181 0.72 -2.51 7.00
N ALA A 182 0.90 -2.92 8.24
CA ALA A 182 1.85 -3.98 8.54
C ALA A 182 1.50 -5.29 7.82
N ASN A 183 2.51 -6.09 7.56
CA ASN A 183 2.39 -7.45 7.01
C ASN A 183 1.86 -7.54 5.56
N ARG A 184 1.59 -6.41 4.87
CA ARG A 184 1.14 -6.41 3.48
C ARG A 184 2.29 -6.09 2.53
N LEU A 185 2.30 -6.81 1.41
CA LEU A 185 3.31 -6.68 0.35
C LEU A 185 2.88 -5.72 -0.75
N ILE A 186 1.61 -5.82 -1.15
CA ILE A 186 1.05 -5.09 -2.28
C ILE A 186 -0.45 -4.85 -2.07
N ASP A 187 -0.95 -3.69 -2.49
CA ASP A 187 -2.39 -3.43 -2.59
C ASP A 187 -2.80 -3.40 -4.06
N LEU A 188 -3.79 -4.20 -4.40
CA LEU A 188 -4.30 -4.35 -5.76
C LEU A 188 -5.49 -3.41 -5.99
N SER A 189 -5.70 -2.98 -7.23
CA SER A 189 -6.99 -2.40 -7.61
C SER A 189 -8.10 -3.42 -7.42
N TYR A 190 -9.34 -2.94 -7.28
CA TYR A 190 -10.51 -3.82 -7.17
C TYR A 190 -10.60 -4.83 -8.32
N ALA A 191 -10.41 -4.38 -9.56
CA ALA A 191 -10.43 -5.26 -10.74
C ALA A 191 -9.33 -6.35 -10.67
N ALA A 192 -8.12 -6.00 -10.25
CA ALA A 192 -7.03 -6.97 -10.11
C ALA A 192 -7.33 -8.00 -9.01
N ALA A 193 -7.89 -7.54 -7.88
CA ALA A 193 -8.29 -8.44 -6.78
C ALA A 193 -9.39 -9.42 -7.19
N VAL A 194 -10.39 -8.97 -7.95
CA VAL A 194 -11.44 -9.85 -8.51
C VAL A 194 -10.82 -10.83 -9.50
N ARG A 195 -9.96 -10.37 -10.42
CA ARG A 195 -9.34 -11.21 -11.46
C ARG A 195 -8.63 -12.43 -10.87
N ILE A 196 -7.90 -12.26 -9.78
CA ILE A 196 -7.13 -13.36 -9.17
C ILE A 196 -7.83 -13.99 -7.96
N GLY A 197 -9.09 -13.61 -7.65
CA GLY A 197 -9.91 -14.24 -6.61
C GLY A 197 -9.48 -13.87 -5.18
N ILE A 198 -8.90 -12.70 -4.97
CA ILE A 198 -8.70 -12.11 -3.62
C ILE A 198 -10.02 -11.51 -3.12
N TRP A 199 -10.81 -10.88 -3.99
CA TRP A 199 -12.19 -10.53 -3.69
C TRP A 199 -13.07 -11.79 -3.74
N PRO A 200 -14.04 -12.03 -2.80
CA PRO A 200 -14.51 -11.14 -1.73
C PRO A 200 -13.77 -11.28 -0.39
N LYS A 201 -12.79 -12.16 -0.24
CA LYS A 201 -12.06 -12.41 1.03
C LYS A 201 -11.31 -11.16 1.55
N GLY A 202 -10.91 -10.25 0.65
CA GLY A 202 -10.25 -9.01 0.99
C GLY A 202 -8.71 -9.08 1.03
N THR A 203 -8.16 -10.22 1.37
CA THR A 203 -6.71 -10.48 1.43
C THR A 203 -6.39 -11.86 0.87
N GLY A 204 -5.15 -12.08 0.45
CA GLY A 204 -4.69 -13.37 -0.04
C GLY A 204 -3.18 -13.47 -0.11
N LEU A 205 -2.67 -14.70 -0.15
CA LEU A 205 -1.24 -14.96 -0.30
C LEU A 205 -0.88 -14.90 -1.78
N VAL A 206 0.12 -14.07 -2.10
CA VAL A 206 0.53 -13.85 -3.49
C VAL A 206 2.04 -13.99 -3.66
N GLU A 207 2.42 -14.28 -4.90
CA GLU A 207 3.77 -14.05 -5.41
C GLU A 207 3.71 -12.84 -6.35
N VAL A 208 4.64 -11.90 -6.15
CA VAL A 208 4.77 -10.69 -6.97
C VAL A 208 6.11 -10.73 -7.70
N ARG A 209 6.07 -10.80 -9.02
CA ARG A 209 7.26 -10.79 -9.88
C ARG A 209 7.30 -9.54 -10.74
N GLY A 210 8.38 -8.78 -10.57
CA GLY A 210 8.63 -7.58 -11.38
C GLY A 210 8.91 -7.93 -12.84
N ILE A 211 8.36 -7.12 -13.76
CA ILE A 211 8.56 -7.26 -15.20
C ILE A 211 9.48 -6.14 -15.68
N ASP A 212 10.55 -6.50 -16.39
CA ASP A 212 11.41 -5.53 -17.08
C ASP A 212 11.08 -5.51 -18.58
N PRO A 213 10.34 -4.50 -19.07
CA PRO A 213 9.94 -4.43 -20.47
C PRO A 213 11.10 -4.15 -21.44
N ARG A 214 12.32 -3.88 -20.95
CA ARG A 214 13.53 -3.74 -21.77
C ARG A 214 14.08 -5.07 -22.22
N GLN A 215 13.57 -6.16 -21.69
CA GLN A 215 13.92 -7.52 -22.09
C GLN A 215 12.68 -8.23 -22.68
N PRO A 216 12.21 -7.83 -23.87
CA PRO A 216 11.11 -8.52 -24.53
C PRO A 216 11.58 -9.94 -24.86
N GLY A 217 10.77 -10.93 -24.49
CA GLY A 217 11.09 -12.34 -24.72
C GLY A 217 11.69 -13.06 -23.51
N GLN A 218 12.03 -12.38 -22.42
CA GLN A 218 12.18 -13.09 -21.14
C GLN A 218 10.78 -13.50 -20.67
N GLU A 219 10.37 -14.68 -21.09
CA GLU A 219 9.14 -15.28 -20.55
C GLU A 219 9.24 -15.25 -19.03
N LEU A 220 8.28 -14.58 -18.41
CA LEU A 220 8.14 -14.72 -16.97
C LEU A 220 8.00 -16.22 -16.70
N PRO A 221 8.75 -16.79 -15.76
CA PRO A 221 8.53 -18.17 -15.38
C PRO A 221 7.04 -18.42 -15.21
N PRO A 222 6.54 -19.57 -15.60
CA PRO A 222 5.11 -19.87 -15.44
C PRO A 222 4.71 -19.56 -13.99
N PRO A 223 3.44 -19.17 -13.74
CA PRO A 223 2.94 -19.03 -12.39
C PRO A 223 3.28 -20.27 -11.57
N PRO A 224 3.61 -20.12 -10.27
CA PRO A 224 3.91 -21.28 -9.45
C PRO A 224 2.76 -22.27 -9.53
N VAL A 225 3.10 -23.54 -9.73
CA VAL A 225 2.12 -24.61 -9.73
C VAL A 225 1.53 -24.68 -8.33
N VAL A 226 0.23 -24.45 -8.21
CA VAL A 226 -0.48 -24.63 -6.95
C VAL A 226 -0.47 -26.11 -6.63
N THR A 227 0.45 -26.52 -5.75
CA THR A 227 0.40 -27.84 -5.16
C THR A 227 -0.82 -27.90 -4.22
N ARG A 228 -1.41 -29.10 -4.03
CA ARG A 228 -2.58 -29.28 -3.14
C ARG A 228 -2.36 -28.84 -1.68
N ARG A 229 -1.15 -28.43 -1.32
CA ARG A 229 -0.84 -27.82 -0.02
C ARG A 229 -1.07 -26.31 -0.13
N HIS A 230 -1.97 -25.82 0.71
CA HIS A 230 -2.09 -24.38 0.90
C HIS A 230 -0.73 -23.80 1.31
N PRO A 231 -0.31 -22.67 0.73
CA PRO A 231 0.93 -22.01 1.12
C PRO A 231 0.89 -21.71 2.63
N GLY A 232 1.97 -22.04 3.33
CA GLY A 232 2.07 -21.79 4.76
C GLY A 232 2.32 -20.31 5.02
N LEU A 233 1.49 -19.68 5.84
CA LEU A 233 1.68 -18.31 6.31
C LEU A 233 2.41 -18.34 7.65
N TYR A 234 3.57 -17.69 7.73
CA TYR A 234 4.41 -17.61 8.92
C TYR A 234 4.79 -16.17 9.25
N LEU A 235 5.11 -15.93 10.51
CA LEU A 235 5.77 -14.73 10.98
C LEU A 235 7.20 -15.06 11.38
N GLN A 236 8.19 -14.55 10.67
CA GLN A 236 9.59 -14.65 11.03
C GLN A 236 9.94 -13.58 12.06
N VAL A 237 10.22 -13.99 13.28
CA VAL A 237 10.51 -13.11 14.41
C VAL A 237 12.01 -12.80 14.51
N GLY A 238 12.85 -13.68 14.01
CA GLY A 238 14.28 -13.45 13.98
C GLY A 238 15.05 -14.49 13.18
N ALA A 239 16.30 -14.17 12.86
CA ALA A 239 17.29 -15.07 12.30
C ALA A 239 18.64 -14.82 12.99
N PHE A 240 19.30 -15.87 13.47
CA PHE A 240 20.46 -15.77 14.33
C PHE A 240 21.58 -16.72 13.87
N ALA A 241 22.80 -16.23 13.82
CA ALA A 241 23.97 -17.07 13.68
C ALA A 241 24.26 -17.86 14.97
N ASN A 242 23.94 -17.26 16.14
CA ASN A 242 24.09 -17.90 17.46
C ASN A 242 22.84 -18.72 17.79
N THR A 243 23.04 -20.02 18.05
CA THR A 243 22.01 -21.00 18.41
C THR A 243 21.25 -20.63 19.69
N ASP A 244 21.97 -20.14 20.73
CA ASP A 244 21.36 -19.85 22.03
C ASP A 244 20.44 -18.65 21.96
N ASN A 245 20.76 -17.66 21.10
CA ASN A 245 19.86 -16.52 20.88
C ASN A 245 18.56 -16.96 20.21
N ALA A 246 18.63 -17.87 19.22
CA ALA A 246 17.46 -18.44 18.60
C ALA A 246 16.60 -19.24 19.59
N ASN A 247 17.24 -20.07 20.41
CA ASN A 247 16.56 -20.90 21.40
C ASN A 247 15.89 -20.05 22.47
N ARG A 248 16.56 -19.00 22.99
CA ARG A 248 15.98 -18.07 23.96
C ARG A 248 14.76 -17.33 23.41
N LEU A 249 14.85 -16.86 22.16
CA LEU A 249 13.70 -16.24 21.51
C LEU A 249 12.55 -17.24 21.33
N ALA A 250 12.84 -18.44 20.85
CA ALA A 250 11.83 -19.47 20.66
C ALA A 250 11.14 -19.88 21.98
N GLN A 251 11.91 -20.02 23.06
CA GLN A 251 11.37 -20.29 24.39
C GLN A 251 10.44 -19.17 24.85
N ARG A 252 10.89 -17.91 24.78
CA ARG A 252 10.08 -16.74 25.14
C ARG A 252 8.76 -16.66 24.38
N LEU A 253 8.78 -16.99 23.09
CA LEU A 253 7.56 -17.03 22.25
C LEU A 253 6.62 -18.17 22.65
N ARG A 254 7.15 -19.36 23.03
CA ARG A 254 6.35 -20.50 23.51
C ARG A 254 5.70 -20.19 24.85
N GLU A 255 6.46 -19.62 25.80
CA GLU A 255 5.96 -19.19 27.12
C GLU A 255 4.85 -18.14 26.97
N ALA A 256 4.98 -17.23 26.00
CA ALA A 256 3.94 -16.25 25.69
C ALA A 256 2.74 -16.85 24.94
N ASN A 257 2.77 -18.11 24.55
CA ASN A 257 1.69 -18.82 23.87
C ASN A 257 1.17 -18.08 22.62
N VAL A 258 2.10 -17.57 21.78
CA VAL A 258 1.74 -16.78 20.57
C VAL A 258 1.32 -17.65 19.39
N GLY A 259 1.56 -18.97 19.46
CA GLY A 259 1.26 -19.96 18.43
C GLY A 259 2.34 -21.03 18.33
N ALA A 260 2.29 -21.87 17.28
CA ALA A 260 3.33 -22.87 17.04
C ALA A 260 4.65 -22.16 16.68
N VAL A 261 5.73 -22.47 17.42
CA VAL A 261 7.04 -21.88 17.22
C VAL A 261 7.97 -22.88 16.57
N GLN A 262 8.47 -22.56 15.39
CA GLN A 262 9.41 -23.36 14.61
C GLN A 262 10.80 -22.71 14.61
N VAL A 263 11.82 -23.55 14.72
CA VAL A 263 13.22 -23.14 14.55
C VAL A 263 13.80 -24.00 13.44
N SER A 264 14.34 -23.37 12.40
CA SER A 264 14.93 -24.05 11.26
C SER A 264 16.29 -23.47 10.91
N ASP A 265 17.20 -24.33 10.52
CA ASP A 265 18.49 -23.89 9.98
C ASP A 265 18.34 -23.58 8.48
N VAL A 266 18.88 -22.47 8.05
CA VAL A 266 18.93 -22.05 6.65
C VAL A 266 20.32 -21.49 6.32
N ASP A 267 20.72 -21.63 5.09
CA ASP A 267 21.91 -20.95 4.56
C ASP A 267 21.50 -19.60 3.97
N VAL A 268 22.17 -18.54 4.39
CA VAL A 268 21.99 -17.20 3.85
C VAL A 268 23.37 -16.67 3.43
N ASN A 269 23.64 -16.59 2.15
CA ASN A 269 24.90 -16.14 1.58
C ASN A 269 26.13 -16.93 2.13
N GLY A 270 26.01 -18.26 2.26
CA GLY A 270 27.04 -19.12 2.78
C GLY A 270 27.19 -19.10 4.31
N GLN A 271 26.30 -18.41 5.02
CA GLN A 271 26.25 -18.41 6.47
C GLN A 271 25.04 -19.19 6.97
N ARG A 272 25.28 -20.18 7.83
CA ARG A 272 24.19 -20.91 8.49
C ARG A 272 23.58 -20.05 9.57
N VAL A 273 22.26 -19.79 9.43
CA VAL A 273 21.50 -19.04 10.41
C VAL A 273 20.27 -19.83 10.86
N ARG A 274 19.85 -19.64 12.11
CA ARG A 274 18.63 -20.19 12.65
C ARG A 274 17.50 -19.19 12.55
N ARG A 275 16.47 -19.54 11.78
CA ARG A 275 15.23 -18.77 11.69
C ARG A 275 14.26 -19.20 12.77
N VAL A 276 13.69 -18.24 13.48
CA VAL A 276 12.60 -18.45 14.44
C VAL A 276 11.33 -17.90 13.81
N ARG A 277 10.35 -18.79 13.60
CA ARG A 277 9.08 -18.48 12.96
C ARG A 277 7.91 -18.89 13.83
N VAL A 278 6.80 -18.17 13.75
CA VAL A 278 5.50 -18.53 14.33
C VAL A 278 4.53 -18.88 13.20
N GLY A 279 3.94 -20.07 13.25
CA GLY A 279 3.02 -20.57 12.23
C GLY A 279 3.15 -22.08 11.98
N PRO A 280 2.42 -22.64 11.01
CA PRO A 280 1.60 -21.91 10.03
C PRO A 280 0.39 -21.23 10.67
N LEU A 281 0.06 -20.04 10.17
CA LEU A 281 -1.10 -19.27 10.60
C LEU A 281 -2.25 -19.48 9.61
N VAL A 282 -3.47 -19.50 10.13
CA VAL A 282 -4.66 -19.88 9.34
C VAL A 282 -5.08 -18.80 8.33
N ASP A 283 -4.84 -17.52 8.67
CA ASP A 283 -5.22 -16.37 7.87
C ASP A 283 -4.41 -15.12 8.22
N VAL A 284 -4.71 -14.03 7.52
CA VAL A 284 -4.04 -12.73 7.68
C VAL A 284 -4.44 -12.07 9.00
N ASP A 285 -5.68 -12.18 9.43
CA ASP A 285 -6.17 -11.59 10.68
C ASP A 285 -5.42 -12.20 11.87
N ARG A 286 -5.19 -13.51 11.82
CA ARG A 286 -4.38 -14.21 12.81
C ARG A 286 -2.92 -13.74 12.78
N ALA A 287 -2.36 -13.51 11.60
CA ALA A 287 -0.99 -13.00 11.47
C ALA A 287 -0.88 -11.60 12.08
N ASP A 288 -1.84 -10.71 11.84
CA ASP A 288 -1.85 -9.37 12.40
C ASP A 288 -2.00 -9.39 13.93
N ALA A 289 -2.89 -10.21 14.46
CA ALA A 289 -3.07 -10.36 15.91
C ALA A 289 -1.81 -10.90 16.59
N VAL A 290 -1.15 -11.91 16.01
CA VAL A 290 0.09 -12.47 16.53
C VAL A 290 1.24 -11.47 16.42
N SER A 291 1.32 -10.73 15.33
CA SER A 291 2.31 -9.68 15.10
C SER A 291 2.21 -8.59 16.19
N ALA A 292 1.01 -8.09 16.45
CA ALA A 292 0.75 -7.09 17.49
C ALA A 292 1.14 -7.61 18.88
N ARG A 293 0.84 -8.89 19.17
CA ARG A 293 1.23 -9.51 20.44
C ARG A 293 2.74 -9.61 20.61
N ILE A 294 3.47 -9.99 19.55
CA ILE A 294 4.94 -10.05 19.55
C ILE A 294 5.54 -8.67 19.78
N GLU A 295 5.01 -7.63 19.10
CA GLU A 295 5.42 -6.24 19.32
C GLU A 295 5.13 -5.78 20.77
N GLY A 296 3.98 -6.14 21.34
CA GLY A 296 3.62 -5.89 22.73
C GLY A 296 4.56 -6.53 23.76
N MET A 297 5.30 -7.57 23.37
CA MET A 297 6.36 -8.19 24.19
C MET A 297 7.70 -7.39 24.14
N GLY A 298 7.75 -6.26 23.44
CA GLY A 298 8.97 -5.48 23.22
C GLY A 298 9.93 -6.11 22.21
N LEU A 299 9.45 -7.02 21.38
CA LEU A 299 10.21 -7.60 20.26
C LEU A 299 10.00 -6.77 18.99
N PRO A 300 10.99 -6.77 18.07
CA PRO A 300 10.80 -6.15 16.77
C PRO A 300 9.60 -6.77 16.06
N ARG A 301 8.93 -5.96 15.21
CA ARG A 301 7.86 -6.45 14.36
C ARG A 301 8.33 -7.62 13.50
N PRO A 302 7.63 -8.77 13.52
CA PRO A 302 7.98 -9.89 12.70
C PRO A 302 7.74 -9.62 11.21
N GLN A 303 8.43 -10.37 10.36
CA GLN A 303 8.23 -10.31 8.90
C GLN A 303 7.34 -11.46 8.46
N VAL A 304 6.41 -11.17 7.55
CA VAL A 304 5.63 -12.22 6.89
C VAL A 304 6.55 -13.07 6.02
N ALA A 305 6.39 -14.37 6.13
CA ALA A 305 7.03 -15.37 5.28
C ALA A 305 5.97 -16.34 4.75
N VAL A 306 6.04 -16.64 3.47
CA VAL A 306 5.14 -17.57 2.78
C VAL A 306 6.01 -18.65 2.17
N ASP A 307 5.75 -19.93 2.56
CA ASP A 307 6.50 -21.09 2.05
C ASP A 307 5.80 -21.74 0.85
#